data_b8d244f626459361951923e5b0c1d01c
#
_entry.id   b8d244f626459361951923e5b0c1d01c
#
_cell.length_a   1.000
_cell.length_b   1.000
_cell.length_c   1.000
_cell.angle_alpha   90.00
_cell.angle_beta   90.00
_cell.angle_gamma   90.00
#
_symmetry.space_group_name_H-M   'P 1'
#
loop_
_entity.id
_entity.type
_entity.pdbx_description
1 polymer ?
#
loop_
_entity_poly.entity_id
_entity_poly.type
_entity_poly.pdbx_seq_one_letter_code
_entity_poly.pdbx_strand_id
1 'polypeptide(L)'
;KIWLKILRFNSPWLWTYNPLTTEFIKPNAYSKVIYHCVDEIKAQPGMPIDILEREEKTLLKSADVVFVTAPQLMQNRIKWNKNIHYFSNVADFSHFNKALTENYEKPSELSDLDKPILGFIGAVSGYKVDFNLLSFIAENRPDYNIVVIGLVGEGDPNTDINILTRHKNIHLIGPKPYNALPQYLK
;
A
#
# COMPACT_ATOMS: atom_id res chain seq x y z
N LYS A 1 11.47 -24.88 14.71
CA LYS A 1 12.78 -25.13 15.43
C LYS A 1 13.52 -26.36 14.93
N ILE A 2 12.84 -27.50 14.70
CA ILE A 2 13.48 -28.75 14.23
C ILE A 2 14.21 -28.54 12.91
N TRP A 3 13.54 -27.94 11.93
CA TRP A 3 14.15 -27.66 10.61
C TRP A 3 15.35 -26.72 10.67
N LEU A 4 15.33 -25.69 11.53
CA LEU A 4 16.47 -24.79 11.71
C LEU A 4 17.70 -25.55 12.23
N LYS A 5 17.50 -26.52 13.14
CA LYS A 5 18.59 -27.38 13.63
C LYS A 5 19.09 -28.33 12.55
N ILE A 6 18.19 -28.97 11.79
CA ILE A 6 18.54 -29.87 10.68
C ILE A 6 19.35 -29.10 9.62
N LEU A 7 18.95 -27.87 9.29
CA LEU A 7 19.63 -27.00 8.33
C LEU A 7 20.86 -26.28 8.92
N ARG A 8 21.23 -26.59 10.19
CA ARG A 8 22.41 -26.04 10.89
C ARG A 8 22.39 -24.49 11.03
N PHE A 9 21.22 -23.89 11.16
CA PHE A 9 21.10 -22.47 11.54
C PHE A 9 21.40 -22.30 13.04
N ASN A 10 22.60 -21.82 13.38
CA ASN A 10 23.03 -21.71 14.77
C ASN A 10 22.50 -20.48 15.50
N SER A 11 22.26 -19.37 14.76
CA SER A 11 21.79 -18.09 15.31
C SER A 11 20.85 -17.40 14.33
N PRO A 12 19.66 -17.97 14.06
CA PRO A 12 18.74 -17.42 13.08
C PRO A 12 18.18 -16.08 13.54
N TRP A 13 17.99 -15.18 12.60
CA TRP A 13 17.24 -13.95 12.78
C TRP A 13 15.79 -14.17 12.39
N LEU A 14 14.88 -13.53 13.11
CA LEU A 14 13.47 -13.38 12.72
C LEU A 14 13.28 -12.00 12.08
N TRP A 15 12.98 -11.98 10.80
CA TRP A 15 12.51 -10.77 10.12
C TRP A 15 11.06 -10.96 9.73
N THR A 16 10.16 -10.14 10.25
CA THR A 16 8.73 -10.28 9.99
C THR A 16 8.07 -8.95 9.66
N TYR A 17 7.06 -9.03 8.78
CA TYR A 17 6.17 -7.93 8.41
C TYR A 17 4.80 -8.05 9.10
N ASN A 18 4.48 -9.24 9.60
CA ASN A 18 3.15 -9.55 10.13
C ASN A 18 3.16 -9.61 11.67
N PRO A 19 2.39 -8.77 12.37
CA PRO A 19 2.24 -8.81 13.80
C PRO A 19 1.79 -10.16 14.35
N LEU A 20 0.93 -10.89 13.61
CA LEU A 20 0.42 -12.21 14.03
C LEU A 20 1.50 -13.30 14.09
N THR A 21 2.72 -13.00 13.64
CA THR A 21 3.86 -13.93 13.76
C THR A 21 4.06 -14.41 15.20
N THR A 22 3.79 -13.57 16.21
CA THR A 22 3.96 -13.89 17.63
C THR A 22 2.99 -14.93 18.16
N GLU A 23 1.87 -15.17 17.51
CA GLU A 23 0.97 -16.27 17.86
C GLU A 23 1.60 -17.67 17.60
N PHE A 24 2.45 -17.77 16.58
CA PHE A 24 3.04 -19.04 16.13
C PHE A 24 4.51 -19.18 16.46
N ILE A 25 5.21 -18.06 16.62
CA ILE A 25 6.66 -17.99 16.79
C ILE A 25 6.99 -17.20 18.05
N LYS A 26 7.81 -17.79 18.93
CA LYS A 26 8.34 -17.08 20.10
C LYS A 26 9.55 -16.25 19.69
N PRO A 27 9.48 -14.90 19.74
CA PRO A 27 10.59 -14.01 19.30
C PRO A 27 11.90 -14.32 19.99
N ASN A 28 11.88 -14.54 21.30
CA ASN A 28 13.08 -14.85 22.11
C ASN A 28 13.80 -16.18 21.75
N ALA A 29 13.26 -16.92 20.78
CA ALA A 29 13.94 -18.10 20.22
C ALA A 29 14.94 -17.78 19.11
N TYR A 30 15.04 -16.51 18.76
CA TYR A 30 15.90 -16.00 17.70
C TYR A 30 16.99 -15.10 18.28
N SER A 31 18.15 -15.04 17.61
CA SER A 31 19.28 -14.23 18.06
C SER A 31 19.05 -12.74 17.80
N LYS A 32 18.24 -12.41 16.80
CA LYS A 32 17.77 -11.08 16.48
C LYS A 32 16.31 -11.12 16.01
N VAL A 33 15.55 -10.12 16.36
CA VAL A 33 14.16 -9.92 15.94
C VAL A 33 14.05 -8.57 15.26
N ILE A 34 13.63 -8.57 13.99
CA ILE A 34 13.41 -7.39 13.17
C ILE A 34 11.93 -7.35 12.81
N TYR A 35 11.27 -6.27 13.20
CA TYR A 35 9.90 -5.99 12.78
C TYR A 35 9.89 -4.88 11.73
N HIS A 36 9.39 -5.18 10.54
CA HIS A 36 9.25 -4.23 9.46
C HIS A 36 7.76 -3.93 9.24
N CYS A 37 7.29 -2.84 9.84
CA CYS A 37 5.92 -2.37 9.74
C CYS A 37 5.77 -1.50 8.49
N VAL A 38 5.23 -2.08 7.43
CA VAL A 38 5.09 -1.41 6.12
C VAL A 38 3.73 -0.69 5.97
N ASP A 39 2.70 -1.15 6.69
CA ASP A 39 1.34 -0.63 6.61
C ASP A 39 0.65 -0.66 7.97
N GLU A 40 -0.45 0.10 8.09
CA GLU A 40 -1.38 -0.01 9.22
C GLU A 40 -2.37 -1.17 8.95
N ILE A 41 -1.91 -2.42 9.19
CA ILE A 41 -2.64 -3.65 8.83
C ILE A 41 -4.05 -3.67 9.42
N LYS A 42 -4.24 -3.12 10.61
CA LYS A 42 -5.56 -3.07 11.28
C LYS A 42 -6.58 -2.16 10.56
N ALA A 43 -6.13 -1.30 9.65
CA ALA A 43 -7.02 -0.50 8.81
C ALA A 43 -7.61 -1.29 7.63
N GLN A 44 -7.12 -2.50 7.37
CA GLN A 44 -7.66 -3.33 6.30
C GLN A 44 -8.98 -3.98 6.72
N PRO A 45 -9.97 -4.09 5.81
CA PRO A 45 -11.25 -4.72 6.09
C PRO A 45 -11.11 -6.16 6.59
N GLY A 46 -11.91 -6.54 7.58
CA GLY A 46 -11.98 -7.91 8.09
C GLY A 46 -10.82 -8.33 9.01
N MET A 47 -9.90 -7.43 9.35
CA MET A 47 -8.80 -7.75 10.25
C MET A 47 -9.25 -7.88 11.72
N PRO A 48 -8.72 -8.89 12.47
CA PRO A 48 -9.01 -9.07 13.89
C PRO A 48 -8.23 -8.04 14.72
N ILE A 49 -8.78 -6.84 14.89
CA ILE A 49 -8.10 -5.66 15.45
C ILE A 49 -7.52 -5.95 16.84
N ASP A 50 -8.30 -6.54 17.76
CA ASP A 50 -7.86 -6.79 19.14
C ASP A 50 -6.66 -7.75 19.18
N ILE A 51 -6.68 -8.77 18.33
CA ILE A 51 -5.58 -9.75 18.22
C ILE A 51 -4.35 -9.05 17.63
N LEU A 52 -4.52 -8.31 16.54
CA LEU A 52 -3.43 -7.58 15.91
C LEU A 52 -2.76 -6.59 16.87
N GLU A 53 -3.51 -5.81 17.63
CA GLU A 53 -2.96 -4.83 18.57
C GLU A 53 -2.19 -5.51 19.72
N ARG A 54 -2.71 -6.62 20.24
CA ARG A 54 -2.04 -7.40 21.28
C ARG A 54 -0.73 -7.98 20.78
N GLU A 55 -0.76 -8.63 19.62
CA GLU A 55 0.40 -9.30 19.05
C GLU A 55 1.43 -8.30 18.53
N GLU A 56 1.01 -7.21 17.92
CA GLU A 56 1.91 -6.13 17.51
C GLU A 56 2.65 -5.52 18.70
N LYS A 57 1.93 -5.27 19.80
CA LYS A 57 2.56 -4.77 21.04
C LYS A 57 3.59 -5.75 21.59
N THR A 58 3.30 -7.06 21.53
CA THR A 58 4.22 -8.12 21.97
C THR A 58 5.45 -8.16 21.06
N LEU A 59 5.26 -8.09 19.75
CA LEU A 59 6.33 -8.05 18.75
C LEU A 59 7.21 -6.81 18.91
N LEU A 60 6.61 -5.63 19.04
CA LEU A 60 7.33 -4.37 19.24
C LEU A 60 8.25 -4.41 20.47
N LYS A 61 7.74 -4.93 21.61
CA LYS A 61 8.55 -5.08 22.83
C LYS A 61 9.69 -6.07 22.71
N SER A 62 9.54 -7.06 21.83
CA SER A 62 10.51 -8.14 21.64
C SER A 62 11.51 -7.85 20.52
N ALA A 63 11.21 -6.89 19.65
CA ALA A 63 12.04 -6.57 18.50
C ALA A 63 13.32 -5.84 18.93
N ASP A 64 14.46 -6.29 18.42
CA ASP A 64 15.74 -5.59 18.57
C ASP A 64 15.75 -4.29 17.78
N VAL A 65 15.08 -4.26 16.61
CA VAL A 65 14.92 -3.07 15.77
C VAL A 65 13.57 -3.12 15.04
N VAL A 66 12.98 -1.95 14.86
CA VAL A 66 11.72 -1.76 14.12
C VAL A 66 11.98 -0.81 12.96
N PHE A 67 11.56 -1.21 11.76
CA PHE A 67 11.50 -0.34 10.60
C PHE A 67 10.05 0.02 10.29
N VAL A 68 9.81 1.27 9.92
CA VAL A 68 8.48 1.75 9.50
C VAL A 68 8.59 2.59 8.24
N THR A 69 7.52 2.59 7.44
CA THR A 69 7.51 3.25 6.12
C THR A 69 6.78 4.61 6.11
N ALA A 70 6.17 5.00 7.23
CA ALA A 70 5.49 6.29 7.37
C ALA A 70 5.75 6.93 8.75
N PRO A 71 5.82 8.27 8.83
CA PRO A 71 6.00 8.99 10.10
C PRO A 71 4.92 8.67 11.12
N GLN A 72 3.66 8.52 10.69
CA GLN A 72 2.55 8.18 11.58
C GLN A 72 2.71 6.79 12.21
N LEU A 73 3.23 5.81 11.45
CA LEU A 73 3.54 4.49 11.98
C LEU A 73 4.59 4.57 13.10
N MET A 74 5.61 5.42 12.91
CA MET A 74 6.64 5.66 13.93
C MET A 74 6.05 6.29 15.19
N GLN A 75 5.28 7.37 15.06
CA GLN A 75 4.67 8.07 16.19
C GLN A 75 3.79 7.14 17.04
N ASN A 76 3.01 6.30 16.41
CA ASN A 76 2.11 5.37 17.09
C ASN A 76 2.85 4.26 17.86
N ARG A 77 4.07 3.90 17.43
CA ARG A 77 4.81 2.71 17.91
C ARG A 77 6.03 3.01 18.76
N ILE A 78 6.59 4.21 18.70
CA ILE A 78 7.81 4.62 19.44
C ILE A 78 7.68 4.47 20.96
N LYS A 79 6.46 4.52 21.50
CA LYS A 79 6.20 4.29 22.93
C LYS A 79 6.48 2.83 23.36
N TRP A 80 6.46 1.87 22.43
CA TRP A 80 6.68 0.46 22.70
C TRP A 80 8.08 -0.01 22.39
N ASN A 81 8.75 0.62 21.41
CA ASN A 81 10.14 0.35 21.06
C ASN A 81 10.84 1.65 20.65
N LYS A 82 11.92 2.00 21.37
CA LYS A 82 12.70 3.23 21.10
C LYS A 82 13.69 3.04 19.95
N ASN A 83 14.06 1.80 19.62
CA ASN A 83 14.92 1.47 18.48
C ASN A 83 14.06 1.29 17.22
N ILE A 84 13.37 2.36 16.83
CA ILE A 84 12.50 2.42 15.67
C ILE A 84 13.03 3.44 14.66
N HIS A 85 13.05 3.05 13.39
CA HIS A 85 13.62 3.85 12.31
C HIS A 85 12.64 3.98 11.15
N TYR A 86 12.53 5.20 10.64
CA TYR A 86 11.69 5.51 9.49
C TYR A 86 12.52 5.44 8.19
N PHE A 87 12.03 4.64 7.25
CA PHE A 87 12.47 4.59 5.87
C PHE A 87 11.24 4.63 4.97
N SER A 88 11.08 5.71 4.22
CA SER A 88 9.94 5.86 3.31
C SER A 88 9.94 4.80 2.21
N ASN A 89 8.75 4.46 1.72
CA ASN A 89 8.64 3.76 0.45
C ASN A 89 9.27 4.61 -0.65
N VAL A 90 9.82 3.95 -1.66
CA VAL A 90 10.45 4.57 -2.82
C VAL A 90 9.72 4.20 -4.09
N ALA A 91 9.79 5.07 -5.09
CA ALA A 91 9.32 4.78 -6.43
C ALA A 91 10.49 4.38 -7.33
N ASP A 92 10.21 3.62 -8.40
CA ASP A 92 11.16 3.39 -9.48
C ASP A 92 11.28 4.69 -10.30
N PHE A 93 12.17 5.57 -9.84
CA PHE A 93 12.38 6.86 -10.47
C PHE A 93 12.76 6.71 -11.95
N SER A 94 13.65 5.78 -12.28
CA SER A 94 14.12 5.58 -13.66
C SER A 94 12.99 5.17 -14.59
N HIS A 95 12.05 4.36 -14.10
CA HIS A 95 10.90 3.93 -14.87
C HIS A 95 9.90 5.08 -15.07
N PHE A 96 9.46 5.73 -13.98
CA PHE A 96 8.41 6.76 -14.06
C PHE A 96 8.89 8.08 -14.66
N ASN A 97 10.19 8.41 -14.53
CA ASN A 97 10.77 9.61 -15.17
C ASN A 97 10.71 9.57 -16.71
N LYS A 98 10.52 8.39 -17.30
CA LYS A 98 10.27 8.23 -18.74
C LYS A 98 9.06 9.03 -19.22
N ALA A 99 8.06 9.21 -18.36
CA ALA A 99 6.90 10.07 -18.66
C ALA A 99 7.31 11.50 -19.06
N LEU A 100 8.44 12.01 -18.53
CA LEU A 100 8.96 13.35 -18.81
C LEU A 100 10.01 13.36 -19.94
N THR A 101 10.78 12.26 -20.07
CA THR A 101 11.96 12.23 -20.94
C THR A 101 11.75 11.52 -22.26
N GLU A 102 10.77 10.61 -22.34
CA GLU A 102 10.46 9.88 -23.56
C GLU A 102 9.24 10.47 -24.28
N ASN A 103 9.19 10.28 -25.60
CA ASN A 103 8.06 10.72 -26.40
C ASN A 103 7.06 9.57 -26.55
N TYR A 104 6.00 9.59 -25.73
CA TYR A 104 4.89 8.65 -25.82
C TYR A 104 3.73 9.24 -26.62
N GLU A 105 3.10 8.41 -27.45
CA GLU A 105 1.78 8.73 -27.98
C GLU A 105 0.75 8.65 -26.85
N LYS A 106 -0.25 9.49 -26.87
CA LYS A 106 -1.36 9.47 -25.90
C LYS A 106 -2.09 8.14 -26.02
N PRO A 107 -2.30 7.40 -24.91
CA PRO A 107 -3.05 6.15 -24.96
C PRO A 107 -4.43 6.34 -25.59
N SER A 108 -4.87 5.35 -26.35
CA SER A 108 -6.16 5.42 -27.07
C SER A 108 -7.34 5.66 -26.14
N GLU A 109 -7.31 5.11 -24.94
CA GLU A 109 -8.36 5.29 -23.92
C GLU A 109 -8.45 6.72 -23.39
N LEU A 110 -7.41 7.52 -23.61
CA LEU A 110 -7.35 8.92 -23.20
C LEU A 110 -7.49 9.90 -24.38
N SER A 111 -7.49 9.40 -25.63
CA SER A 111 -7.40 10.24 -26.85
C SER A 111 -8.46 11.32 -26.89
N ASP A 112 -9.69 10.97 -26.50
CA ASP A 112 -10.87 11.84 -26.58
C ASP A 112 -11.12 12.66 -25.30
N LEU A 113 -10.24 12.54 -24.30
CA LEU A 113 -10.39 13.27 -23.05
C LEU A 113 -9.67 14.63 -23.12
N ASP A 114 -10.43 15.69 -22.88
CA ASP A 114 -9.89 17.04 -22.73
C ASP A 114 -9.15 17.20 -21.40
N LYS A 115 -8.20 18.14 -21.37
CA LYS A 115 -7.53 18.53 -20.10
C LYS A 115 -8.39 19.53 -19.34
N PRO A 116 -8.29 19.55 -17.99
CA PRO A 116 -7.33 18.78 -17.19
C PRO A 116 -7.76 17.34 -16.93
N ILE A 117 -6.78 16.43 -16.89
CA ILE A 117 -6.95 15.03 -16.51
C ILE A 117 -6.32 14.81 -15.13
N LEU A 118 -7.12 14.30 -14.18
CA LEU A 118 -6.65 13.89 -12.88
C LEU A 118 -6.48 12.36 -12.89
N GLY A 119 -5.23 11.88 -12.74
CA GLY A 119 -4.91 10.45 -12.77
C GLY A 119 -4.78 9.86 -11.39
N PHE A 120 -5.35 8.68 -11.16
CA PHE A 120 -5.05 7.78 -10.05
C PHE A 120 -4.57 6.45 -10.59
N ILE A 121 -3.44 5.94 -10.07
CA ILE A 121 -2.90 4.62 -10.40
C ILE A 121 -2.71 3.84 -9.11
N GLY A 122 -3.43 2.72 -8.94
CA GLY A 122 -3.32 1.89 -7.74
C GLY A 122 -4.50 0.93 -7.57
N ALA A 123 -4.53 0.23 -6.44
CA ALA A 123 -5.66 -0.63 -6.07
C ALA A 123 -6.91 0.21 -5.83
N VAL A 124 -7.98 -0.08 -6.56
CA VAL A 124 -9.25 0.66 -6.49
C VAL A 124 -10.17 -0.04 -5.49
N SER A 125 -10.07 0.36 -4.23
CA SER A 125 -10.92 -0.16 -3.15
C SER A 125 -11.31 0.93 -2.18
N GLY A 126 -12.49 0.80 -1.57
CA GLY A 126 -13.12 1.82 -0.74
C GLY A 126 -12.33 2.20 0.52
N TYR A 127 -11.43 1.32 0.99
CA TYR A 127 -10.56 1.64 2.13
C TYR A 127 -9.24 2.32 1.74
N LYS A 128 -8.87 2.30 0.44
CA LYS A 128 -7.64 2.94 -0.08
C LYS A 128 -7.92 4.25 -0.79
N VAL A 129 -9.08 4.38 -1.41
CA VAL A 129 -9.47 5.54 -2.23
C VAL A 129 -10.74 6.14 -1.67
N ASP A 130 -10.74 7.42 -1.40
CA ASP A 130 -11.94 8.16 -1.00
C ASP A 130 -12.84 8.41 -2.22
N PHE A 131 -13.78 7.50 -2.45
CA PHE A 131 -14.73 7.60 -3.56
C PHE A 131 -15.68 8.80 -3.42
N ASN A 132 -15.97 9.24 -2.18
CA ASN A 132 -16.79 10.44 -1.97
C ASN A 132 -16.04 11.69 -2.42
N LEU A 133 -14.72 11.77 -2.16
CA LEU A 133 -13.89 12.86 -2.65
C LEU A 133 -13.83 12.88 -4.18
N LEU A 134 -13.64 11.73 -4.82
CA LEU A 134 -13.64 11.66 -6.30
C LEU A 134 -14.99 12.07 -6.88
N SER A 135 -16.09 11.60 -6.28
CA SER A 135 -17.45 11.99 -6.66
C SER A 135 -17.68 13.50 -6.49
N PHE A 136 -17.25 14.07 -5.36
CA PHE A 136 -17.34 15.50 -5.08
C PHE A 136 -16.57 16.32 -6.13
N ILE A 137 -15.35 15.90 -6.48
CA ILE A 137 -14.57 16.57 -7.53
C ILE A 137 -15.30 16.49 -8.87
N ALA A 138 -15.81 15.32 -9.25
CA ALA A 138 -16.50 15.11 -10.51
C ALA A 138 -17.76 15.99 -10.64
N GLU A 139 -18.50 16.18 -9.55
CA GLU A 139 -19.71 17.02 -9.49
C GLU A 139 -19.39 18.52 -9.59
N ASN A 140 -18.35 18.97 -8.87
CA ASN A 140 -17.99 20.40 -8.79
C ASN A 140 -17.06 20.86 -9.91
N ARG A 141 -16.44 19.92 -10.60
CA ARG A 141 -15.53 20.20 -11.75
C ARG A 141 -15.89 19.29 -12.93
N PRO A 142 -17.06 19.52 -13.55
CA PRO A 142 -17.47 18.75 -14.73
C PRO A 142 -16.55 18.94 -15.95
N ASP A 143 -15.72 19.98 -15.92
CA ASP A 143 -14.66 20.28 -16.88
C ASP A 143 -13.39 19.42 -16.70
N TYR A 144 -13.27 18.67 -15.59
CA TYR A 144 -12.15 17.76 -15.34
C TYR A 144 -12.52 16.33 -15.72
N ASN A 145 -11.54 15.61 -16.28
CA ASN A 145 -11.63 14.16 -16.46
C ASN A 145 -10.84 13.46 -15.35
N ILE A 146 -11.46 12.52 -14.65
CA ILE A 146 -10.82 11.72 -13.60
C ILE A 146 -10.57 10.33 -14.15
N VAL A 147 -9.32 9.94 -14.32
CA VAL A 147 -8.91 8.65 -14.86
C VAL A 147 -8.38 7.77 -13.74
N VAL A 148 -9.01 6.62 -13.54
CA VAL A 148 -8.66 5.66 -12.49
C VAL A 148 -8.13 4.38 -13.13
N ILE A 149 -6.86 4.07 -12.84
CA ILE A 149 -6.12 2.94 -13.38
C ILE A 149 -5.84 1.96 -12.25
N GLY A 150 -6.36 0.74 -12.35
CA GLY A 150 -6.10 -0.31 -11.37
C GLY A 150 -7.18 -1.37 -11.29
N LEU A 151 -6.91 -2.39 -10.49
CA LEU A 151 -7.85 -3.46 -10.24
C LEU A 151 -8.89 -3.01 -9.21
N VAL A 152 -10.17 -3.13 -9.57
CA VAL A 152 -11.28 -2.87 -8.65
C VAL A 152 -11.41 -4.03 -7.66
N GLY A 153 -11.61 -3.70 -6.38
CA GLY A 153 -11.80 -4.70 -5.32
C GLY A 153 -10.52 -5.37 -4.83
N GLU A 154 -9.34 -4.87 -5.22
CA GLU A 154 -8.09 -5.41 -4.72
C GLU A 154 -7.95 -5.19 -3.21
N GLY A 155 -7.92 -6.30 -2.46
CA GLY A 155 -7.89 -6.29 -1.00
C GLY A 155 -9.24 -6.03 -0.31
N ASP A 156 -10.29 -5.74 -1.08
CA ASP A 156 -11.67 -5.58 -0.62
C ASP A 156 -12.66 -5.99 -1.71
N PRO A 157 -12.99 -7.29 -1.82
CA PRO A 157 -13.89 -7.80 -2.88
C PRO A 157 -15.29 -7.18 -2.87
N ASN A 158 -15.71 -6.58 -1.75
CA ASN A 158 -17.02 -5.94 -1.61
C ASN A 158 -17.00 -4.45 -1.95
N THR A 159 -15.94 -3.97 -2.59
CA THR A 159 -15.83 -2.57 -3.03
C THR A 159 -16.98 -2.19 -3.97
N ASP A 160 -17.80 -1.23 -3.56
CA ASP A 160 -18.88 -0.68 -4.39
C ASP A 160 -18.37 0.56 -5.15
N ILE A 161 -18.33 0.44 -6.48
CA ILE A 161 -17.91 1.54 -7.38
C ILE A 161 -19.09 2.33 -7.97
N ASN A 162 -20.34 2.05 -7.60
CA ASN A 162 -21.51 2.73 -8.16
C ASN A 162 -21.45 4.25 -7.98
N ILE A 163 -20.88 4.70 -6.87
CA ILE A 163 -20.67 6.13 -6.61
C ILE A 163 -19.76 6.80 -7.66
N LEU A 164 -18.83 6.06 -8.25
CA LEU A 164 -17.93 6.56 -9.29
C LEU A 164 -18.56 6.47 -10.68
N THR A 165 -19.18 5.32 -10.99
CA THR A 165 -19.69 5.03 -12.35
C THR A 165 -20.90 5.87 -12.76
N ARG A 166 -21.57 6.56 -11.82
CA ARG A 166 -22.64 7.52 -12.13
C ARG A 166 -22.14 8.81 -12.78
N HIS A 167 -20.84 9.10 -12.68
CA HIS A 167 -20.25 10.32 -13.23
C HIS A 167 -19.64 10.06 -14.62
N LYS A 168 -20.07 10.86 -15.62
CA LYS A 168 -19.59 10.71 -17.00
C LYS A 168 -18.13 11.09 -17.18
N ASN A 169 -17.58 11.91 -16.28
CA ASN A 169 -16.21 12.40 -16.27
C ASN A 169 -15.29 11.61 -15.33
N ILE A 170 -15.75 10.43 -14.82
CA ILE A 170 -14.90 9.45 -14.15
C ILE A 170 -14.73 8.24 -15.07
N HIS A 171 -13.48 7.94 -15.42
CA HIS A 171 -13.12 6.89 -16.37
C HIS A 171 -12.34 5.79 -15.63
N LEU A 172 -12.99 4.64 -15.41
CA LEU A 172 -12.36 3.45 -14.84
C LEU A 172 -11.80 2.62 -16.01
N ILE A 173 -10.48 2.70 -16.25
CA ILE A 173 -9.86 2.07 -17.43
C ILE A 173 -9.13 0.74 -17.11
N GLY A 174 -9.35 0.23 -15.88
CA GLY A 174 -8.80 -1.06 -15.45
C GLY A 174 -7.28 -1.07 -15.25
N PRO A 175 -6.72 -2.23 -14.89
CA PRO A 175 -5.29 -2.37 -14.68
C PRO A 175 -4.51 -2.27 -15.99
N LYS A 176 -3.30 -1.70 -15.92
CA LYS A 176 -2.37 -1.60 -17.05
C LYS A 176 -1.05 -2.30 -16.72
N PRO A 177 -0.35 -2.85 -17.73
CA PRO A 177 0.98 -3.40 -17.53
C PRO A 177 1.93 -2.35 -16.94
N TYR A 178 2.79 -2.75 -16.01
CA TYR A 178 3.71 -1.84 -15.31
C TYR A 178 4.57 -1.02 -16.29
N ASN A 179 5.09 -1.67 -17.32
CA ASN A 179 5.92 -1.03 -18.34
C ASN A 179 5.19 0.03 -19.18
N ALA A 180 3.84 0.00 -19.21
CA ALA A 180 3.03 0.98 -19.93
C ALA A 180 2.66 2.20 -19.07
N LEU A 181 2.82 2.15 -17.75
CA LEU A 181 2.35 3.22 -16.85
C LEU A 181 2.92 4.60 -17.16
N PRO A 182 4.20 4.78 -17.56
CA PRO A 182 4.74 6.10 -17.87
C PRO A 182 3.96 6.86 -18.96
N GLN A 183 3.40 6.18 -19.96
CA GLN A 183 2.61 6.83 -21.02
C GLN A 183 1.28 7.42 -20.52
N TYR A 184 0.73 6.89 -19.41
CA TYR A 184 -0.51 7.39 -18.79
C TYR A 184 -0.25 8.59 -17.86
N LEU A 185 1.01 8.87 -17.53
CA LEU A 185 1.42 9.99 -16.67
C LEU A 185 1.84 11.24 -17.47
N LYS A 186 1.90 11.12 -18.80
CA LYS A 186 2.25 12.21 -19.72
C LYS A 186 0.99 13.02 -20.06
#